data_31766d0d368d1e0626219dcad4bc6dd7
#
_entry.id   31766d0d368d1e0626219dcad4bc6dd7
#
_cell.length_a   1.000
_cell.length_b   1.000
_cell.length_c   1.000
_cell.angle_alpha   90.00
_cell.angle_beta   90.00
_cell.angle_gamma   90.00
#
_symmetry.space_group_name_H-M   'P 1'
#
loop_
_entity.id
_entity.type
_entity.pdbx_description
1 polymer ?
#
loop_
_entity_poly.entity_id
_entity_poly.type
_entity_poly.pdbx_seq_one_letter_code
_entity_poly.pdbx_strand_id
1 'polypeptide(L)'
;MKKFFSMLLAFVMLLALAGCGGDNSTPAQDQGGSSDAGQTQQDGNEAGSGDAAASLEDGIGDYHIGIVTGSVSQSEDDRRGAEAFQAKYGEDKVTLAIYPDNFTEELETTIQTIVNLSDDPQMKAVIVNQSVPGTTEAFRQIKERRPDIICIAGEGHEDLPEIGSAADLVCNNDFVSRGYLIIRTAHELGADTFVHISFPRHMAYETMSRRVAVMEEACKEFNMEFVLETAPDPTSDVGIPGAQAYILENVPAWVQKYGENAAYFCTNDAHTEPLLKQLVEYGGYFIEADLPSPLMGYPGALGLDLTEEAGDFEKILAKVESALVEKGAADHFGTWAYSYGYTLSAGLAEHAKNVINGVSDITDMDAVAAALNVYSPKAQWNGAGYTNATTGVKSDNVFLIYQDTYIMGNPGRFMGNADVEIPEKYFTVS
;
A
#
# COMPACT_ATOMS: atom_id res chain seq x y z
N MET A 1 -32.05 -41.00 4.19
CA MET A 1 -32.79 -41.46 2.99
C MET A 1 -32.97 -40.29 2.04
N LYS A 2 -32.60 -40.50 0.76
CA LYS A 2 -32.82 -39.69 -0.47
C LYS A 2 -32.02 -38.38 -0.55
N LYS A 3 -30.95 -38.30 -1.32
CA LYS A 3 -30.60 -38.47 -2.74
C LYS A 3 -30.69 -37.14 -3.52
N PHE A 4 -29.47 -36.67 -3.94
CA PHE A 4 -29.08 -36.21 -5.29
C PHE A 4 -29.89 -35.14 -6.02
N PHE A 5 -29.21 -34.05 -6.43
CA PHE A 5 -29.12 -33.74 -7.87
C PHE A 5 -27.87 -32.86 -8.18
N SER A 6 -26.93 -33.47 -8.89
CA SER A 6 -25.88 -32.79 -9.64
C SER A 6 -26.48 -32.20 -10.90
N MET A 7 -26.07 -30.99 -11.31
CA MET A 7 -26.28 -30.56 -12.69
C MET A 7 -24.99 -29.90 -13.21
N LEU A 8 -24.30 -30.69 -14.00
CA LEU A 8 -23.16 -30.37 -14.84
C LEU A 8 -23.67 -29.63 -16.07
N LEU A 9 -23.16 -28.46 -16.41
CA LEU A 9 -23.39 -27.86 -17.71
C LEU A 9 -22.05 -27.51 -18.36
N ALA A 10 -21.64 -28.37 -19.29
CA ALA A 10 -20.56 -28.13 -20.23
C ALA A 10 -21.06 -27.16 -21.32
N PHE A 11 -20.27 -26.14 -21.66
CA PHE A 11 -20.51 -25.35 -22.86
C PHE A 11 -19.34 -25.51 -23.83
N VAL A 12 -19.72 -25.90 -25.03
CA VAL A 12 -18.91 -26.32 -26.16
C VAL A 12 -18.40 -25.10 -26.92
N MET A 13 -17.11 -25.12 -27.27
CA MET A 13 -16.49 -24.23 -28.25
C MET A 13 -17.03 -24.46 -29.64
N LEU A 14 -17.27 -23.40 -30.40
CA LEU A 14 -17.36 -23.44 -31.85
C LEU A 14 -16.44 -22.39 -32.46
N LEU A 15 -15.40 -22.89 -33.12
CA LEU A 15 -14.57 -22.17 -34.07
C LEU A 15 -15.35 -21.90 -35.35
N ALA A 16 -15.19 -20.71 -35.93
CA ALA A 16 -15.44 -20.49 -37.36
C ALA A 16 -14.32 -19.62 -37.93
N LEU A 17 -13.50 -20.23 -38.78
CA LEU A 17 -12.57 -19.64 -39.72
C LEU A 17 -13.31 -19.38 -41.06
N ALA A 18 -13.02 -18.24 -41.69
CA ALA A 18 -12.92 -17.99 -43.15
C ALA A 18 -12.82 -16.46 -43.34
N GLY A 19 -11.96 -15.84 -44.10
CA GLY A 19 -11.09 -16.23 -45.18
C GLY A 19 -11.04 -15.10 -46.21
N CYS A 20 -9.82 -14.70 -46.58
CA CYS A 20 -9.30 -14.19 -47.84
C CYS A 20 -9.90 -13.01 -48.62
N GLY A 21 -8.98 -12.18 -49.09
CA GLY A 21 -8.94 -11.52 -50.42
C GLY A 21 -8.65 -10.03 -50.34
N GLY A 22 -7.44 -9.49 -50.60
CA GLY A 22 -6.83 -9.20 -51.88
C GLY A 22 -7.36 -7.87 -52.45
N ASP A 23 -6.68 -6.89 -52.91
CA ASP A 23 -5.48 -6.70 -53.69
C ASP A 23 -5.15 -5.20 -53.79
N ASN A 24 -3.82 -4.93 -53.95
CA ASN A 24 -3.14 -3.93 -54.79
C ASN A 24 -3.72 -2.54 -55.12
N SER A 25 -2.90 -1.50 -54.85
CA SER A 25 -2.20 -0.75 -55.91
C SER A 25 -1.47 0.48 -55.39
N THR A 26 -0.16 0.52 -55.57
CA THR A 26 0.68 1.71 -55.77
C THR A 26 0.55 2.10 -57.26
N PRO A 27 0.95 3.29 -57.81
CA PRO A 27 2.16 4.03 -57.54
C PRO A 27 2.20 5.55 -57.82
N ALA A 28 3.45 6.07 -57.75
CA ALA A 28 4.13 7.16 -58.43
C ALA A 28 4.10 8.55 -57.81
N GLN A 29 5.25 9.00 -57.32
CA GLN A 29 6.32 9.80 -57.97
C GLN A 29 5.91 11.20 -58.43
N ASP A 30 6.61 12.24 -57.94
CA ASP A 30 7.69 12.95 -58.61
C ASP A 30 8.29 14.08 -57.76
N GLN A 31 9.63 14.11 -57.63
CA GLN A 31 10.68 15.07 -58.00
C GLN A 31 10.48 16.54 -57.54
N GLY A 32 11.44 17.21 -57.01
CA GLY A 32 12.83 17.36 -57.25
C GLY A 32 13.41 18.62 -56.62
N GLY A 33 14.76 18.70 -56.57
CA GLY A 33 15.56 19.93 -56.48
C GLY A 33 16.46 20.04 -55.23
N SER A 34 17.60 19.51 -55.23
CA SER A 34 19.00 19.83 -55.49
C SER A 34 19.54 21.18 -55.04
N SER A 35 20.58 21.12 -54.25
CA SER A 35 21.94 21.74 -54.30
C SER A 35 22.40 22.12 -52.90
N ASP A 36 23.57 21.95 -52.43
CA ASP A 36 24.93 21.55 -52.81
C ASP A 36 25.88 21.98 -51.67
N ALA A 37 26.83 21.11 -51.39
CA ALA A 37 28.20 21.32 -50.93
C ALA A 37 28.54 21.98 -49.58
N GLY A 38 29.34 21.23 -48.82
CA GLY A 38 30.23 21.74 -47.78
C GLY A 38 30.81 20.64 -46.88
N GLN A 39 31.80 19.87 -47.39
CA GLN A 39 32.67 18.96 -46.58
C GLN A 39 33.47 19.75 -45.56
N THR A 40 33.53 19.23 -44.32
CA THR A 40 34.81 19.13 -43.59
C THR A 40 34.73 17.96 -42.63
N GLN A 41 35.62 17.00 -42.83
CA GLN A 41 35.94 15.91 -41.89
C GLN A 41 36.62 16.50 -40.68
N GLN A 42 36.19 16.01 -39.51
CA GLN A 42 37.13 15.80 -38.41
C GLN A 42 36.69 14.58 -37.57
N ASP A 43 37.56 13.60 -37.59
CA ASP A 43 37.51 12.42 -36.74
C ASP A 43 37.51 12.81 -35.25
N GLY A 44 36.62 12.20 -34.49
CA GLY A 44 36.60 12.26 -33.03
C GLY A 44 35.71 11.16 -32.51
N ASN A 45 36.34 10.02 -32.25
CA ASN A 45 35.76 8.83 -31.61
C ASN A 45 35.36 9.16 -30.19
N GLU A 46 34.09 9.41 -29.96
CA GLU A 46 33.45 9.28 -28.65
C GLU A 46 32.11 8.58 -28.83
N ALA A 47 32.18 7.27 -28.84
CA ALA A 47 31.01 6.43 -28.89
C ALA A 47 30.67 5.89 -27.51
N GLY A 48 29.45 6.12 -27.03
CA GLY A 48 28.71 5.09 -26.41
C GLY A 48 28.75 4.95 -24.88
N SER A 49 28.74 6.05 -24.09
CA SER A 49 28.43 5.91 -22.67
C SER A 49 27.12 6.62 -22.25
N GLY A 50 26.64 7.57 -23.06
CA GLY A 50 25.44 8.34 -22.73
C GLY A 50 24.12 7.60 -22.98
N ASP A 51 24.02 6.85 -24.09
CA ASP A 51 22.75 6.16 -24.42
C ASP A 51 22.52 4.89 -23.61
N ALA A 52 23.59 4.20 -23.17
CA ALA A 52 23.46 3.03 -22.31
C ALA A 52 23.10 3.41 -20.86
N ALA A 53 23.62 4.55 -20.36
CA ALA A 53 23.25 5.05 -19.02
C ALA A 53 21.81 5.57 -18.98
N ALA A 54 21.38 6.35 -19.99
CA ALA A 54 20.00 6.85 -20.08
C ALA A 54 18.97 5.71 -20.24
N SER A 55 19.33 4.61 -20.93
CA SER A 55 18.45 3.44 -21.04
C SER A 55 18.40 2.57 -19.80
N LEU A 56 19.37 2.68 -18.89
CA LEU A 56 19.39 1.96 -17.59
C LEU A 56 18.60 2.73 -16.53
N GLU A 57 18.48 4.05 -16.60
CA GLU A 57 17.67 4.83 -15.66
C GLU A 57 16.18 4.48 -15.76
N ASP A 58 15.67 4.15 -16.94
CA ASP A 58 14.25 3.88 -17.19
C ASP A 58 13.87 2.38 -17.11
N GLY A 59 14.81 1.45 -17.11
CA GLY A 59 14.55 0.01 -17.22
C GLY A 59 15.22 -0.88 -16.17
N ILE A 60 14.83 -2.15 -16.18
CA ILE A 60 15.56 -3.23 -15.51
C ILE A 60 16.62 -3.76 -16.47
N GLY A 61 17.88 -3.74 -16.03
CA GLY A 61 19.02 -4.24 -16.80
C GLY A 61 19.06 -5.78 -16.88
N ASP A 62 20.26 -6.34 -16.92
CA ASP A 62 20.45 -7.79 -16.92
C ASP A 62 20.41 -8.38 -15.49
N TYR A 63 19.30 -8.13 -14.79
CA TYR A 63 19.03 -8.63 -13.44
C TYR A 63 17.51 -8.82 -13.22
N HIS A 64 17.15 -9.51 -12.14
CA HIS A 64 15.77 -9.79 -11.77
C HIS A 64 15.42 -9.19 -10.39
N ILE A 65 14.15 -8.88 -10.19
CA ILE A 65 13.57 -8.42 -8.93
C ILE A 65 12.45 -9.37 -8.53
N GLY A 66 12.46 -9.82 -7.27
CA GLY A 66 11.41 -10.63 -6.67
C GLY A 66 10.50 -9.80 -5.77
N ILE A 67 9.19 -9.98 -5.88
CA ILE A 67 8.22 -9.36 -4.99
C ILE A 67 7.34 -10.44 -4.39
N VAL A 68 7.25 -10.46 -3.06
CA VAL A 68 6.44 -11.40 -2.29
C VAL A 68 5.34 -10.63 -1.58
N THR A 69 4.11 -11.09 -1.74
CA THR A 69 2.91 -10.48 -1.11
C THR A 69 2.00 -11.57 -0.55
N GLY A 70 0.95 -11.20 0.17
CA GLY A 70 -0.18 -12.08 0.42
C GLY A 70 -0.96 -12.40 -0.86
N SER A 71 -1.94 -13.28 -0.73
CA SER A 71 -2.90 -13.57 -1.80
C SER A 71 -3.87 -12.40 -2.01
N VAL A 72 -4.56 -12.38 -3.16
CA VAL A 72 -5.62 -11.40 -3.43
C VAL A 72 -6.72 -11.40 -2.36
N SER A 73 -6.98 -12.56 -1.75
CA SER A 73 -8.00 -12.68 -0.70
C SER A 73 -7.59 -12.04 0.63
N GLN A 74 -6.30 -11.86 0.90
CA GLN A 74 -5.75 -11.32 2.15
C GLN A 74 -5.16 -9.93 1.98
N SER A 75 -4.55 -9.65 0.81
CA SER A 75 -3.77 -8.43 0.56
C SER A 75 -3.91 -8.03 -0.91
N GLU A 76 -5.14 -7.75 -1.37
CA GLU A 76 -5.41 -7.46 -2.78
C GLU A 76 -4.58 -6.28 -3.29
N ASP A 77 -4.57 -5.17 -2.55
CA ASP A 77 -3.85 -3.95 -2.95
C ASP A 77 -2.35 -4.21 -3.10
N ASP A 78 -1.73 -4.92 -2.15
CA ASP A 78 -0.30 -5.28 -2.22
C ASP A 78 0.00 -6.13 -3.44
N ARG A 79 -0.85 -7.13 -3.71
CA ARG A 79 -0.72 -8.01 -4.86
C ARG A 79 -0.88 -7.25 -6.17
N ARG A 80 -1.87 -6.36 -6.28
CA ARG A 80 -2.10 -5.54 -7.48
C ARG A 80 -0.95 -4.56 -7.75
N GLY A 81 -0.34 -4.01 -6.70
CA GLY A 81 0.87 -3.19 -6.82
C GLY A 81 2.05 -3.98 -7.40
N ALA A 82 2.28 -5.19 -6.88
CA ALA A 82 3.32 -6.08 -7.41
C ALA A 82 3.07 -6.46 -8.88
N GLU A 83 1.82 -6.76 -9.25
CA GLU A 83 1.40 -7.04 -10.63
C GLU A 83 1.58 -5.83 -11.56
N ALA A 84 1.33 -4.62 -11.07
CA ALA A 84 1.53 -3.38 -11.84
C ALA A 84 3.02 -3.14 -12.13
N PHE A 85 3.91 -3.40 -11.15
CA PHE A 85 5.35 -3.34 -11.38
C PHE A 85 5.81 -4.41 -12.39
N GLN A 86 5.32 -5.64 -12.26
CA GLN A 86 5.62 -6.70 -13.22
C GLN A 86 5.12 -6.38 -14.63
N ALA A 87 3.90 -5.84 -14.75
CA ALA A 87 3.33 -5.44 -16.04
C ALA A 87 4.15 -4.32 -16.72
N LYS A 88 4.76 -3.43 -15.93
CA LYS A 88 5.62 -2.34 -16.43
C LYS A 88 6.96 -2.85 -16.95
N TYR A 89 7.57 -3.82 -16.28
CA TYR A 89 8.96 -4.24 -16.56
C TYR A 89 9.11 -5.63 -17.20
N GLY A 90 8.06 -6.43 -17.23
CA GLY A 90 8.00 -7.75 -17.84
C GLY A 90 8.14 -8.91 -16.86
N GLU A 91 7.45 -10.02 -17.16
CA GLU A 91 7.49 -11.26 -16.37
C GLU A 91 8.85 -11.96 -16.42
N ASP A 92 9.66 -11.68 -17.43
CA ASP A 92 11.02 -12.18 -17.59
C ASP A 92 12.01 -11.48 -16.66
N LYS A 93 11.66 -10.32 -16.11
CA LYS A 93 12.48 -9.51 -15.20
C LYS A 93 11.97 -9.49 -13.78
N VAL A 94 10.68 -9.71 -13.58
CA VAL A 94 10.04 -9.61 -12.27
C VAL A 94 9.36 -10.91 -11.89
N THR A 95 9.79 -11.50 -10.78
CA THR A 95 9.20 -12.73 -10.23
C THR A 95 8.26 -12.37 -9.08
N LEU A 96 6.99 -12.81 -9.17
CA LEU A 96 6.02 -12.65 -8.11
C LEU A 96 5.83 -13.96 -7.34
N ALA A 97 5.86 -13.88 -6.00
CA ALA A 97 5.55 -14.99 -5.12
C ALA A 97 4.45 -14.60 -4.12
N ILE A 98 3.81 -15.60 -3.54
CA ILE A 98 2.73 -15.43 -2.56
C ILE A 98 3.08 -16.28 -1.35
N TYR A 99 3.14 -15.66 -0.15
CA TYR A 99 3.24 -16.41 1.09
C TYR A 99 1.86 -17.00 1.48
N PRO A 100 1.82 -18.09 2.29
CA PRO A 100 0.57 -18.72 2.69
C PRO A 100 -0.37 -17.75 3.44
N ASP A 101 -1.68 -17.84 3.20
CA ASP A 101 -2.68 -17.07 3.95
C ASP A 101 -2.62 -17.37 5.47
N ASN A 102 -2.19 -18.56 5.82
CA ASN A 102 -2.05 -19.04 7.21
C ASN A 102 -0.58 -18.96 7.69
N PHE A 103 0.10 -17.86 7.33
CA PHE A 103 1.54 -17.67 7.53
C PHE A 103 2.01 -17.89 8.99
N THR A 104 1.16 -17.66 9.99
CA THR A 104 1.51 -17.89 11.40
C THR A 104 1.65 -19.38 11.75
N GLU A 105 0.90 -20.26 11.07
CA GLU A 105 0.99 -21.70 11.23
C GLU A 105 1.93 -22.34 10.21
N GLU A 106 2.12 -21.66 9.05
CA GLU A 106 2.96 -22.10 7.94
C GLU A 106 4.26 -21.30 7.82
N LEU A 107 4.87 -20.99 8.98
CA LEU A 107 6.06 -20.13 9.06
C LEU A 107 7.21 -20.61 8.16
N GLU A 108 7.52 -21.92 8.17
CA GLU A 108 8.61 -22.48 7.33
C GLU A 108 8.30 -22.34 5.84
N THR A 109 7.05 -22.52 5.44
CA THR A 109 6.63 -22.32 4.04
C THR A 109 6.81 -20.87 3.62
N THR A 110 6.48 -19.92 4.51
CA THR A 110 6.69 -18.49 4.29
C THR A 110 8.17 -18.18 4.09
N ILE A 111 9.03 -18.67 5.01
CA ILE A 111 10.49 -18.50 4.90
C ILE A 111 11.02 -19.06 3.56
N GLN A 112 10.66 -20.29 3.23
CA GLN A 112 11.14 -20.93 2.00
C GLN A 112 10.62 -20.22 0.74
N THR A 113 9.39 -19.72 0.74
CA THR A 113 8.85 -18.95 -0.39
C THR A 113 9.70 -17.73 -0.70
N ILE A 114 10.16 -17.02 0.33
CA ILE A 114 11.01 -15.84 0.19
C ILE A 114 12.43 -16.25 -0.22
N VAL A 115 13.02 -17.22 0.49
CA VAL A 115 14.42 -17.67 0.27
C VAL A 115 14.61 -18.23 -1.14
N ASN A 116 13.65 -18.97 -1.68
CA ASN A 116 13.75 -19.59 -3.00
C ASN A 116 13.94 -18.57 -4.15
N LEU A 117 13.54 -17.31 -3.96
CA LEU A 117 13.84 -16.27 -4.95
C LEU A 117 15.35 -16.04 -5.13
N SER A 118 16.15 -16.30 -4.09
CA SER A 118 17.61 -16.16 -4.14
C SER A 118 18.32 -17.25 -4.94
N ASP A 119 17.62 -18.32 -5.33
CA ASP A 119 18.17 -19.40 -6.17
C ASP A 119 18.35 -18.94 -7.63
N ASP A 120 17.65 -17.89 -8.04
CA ASP A 120 17.87 -17.25 -9.34
C ASP A 120 19.21 -16.50 -9.35
N PRO A 121 20.17 -16.88 -10.21
CA PRO A 121 21.48 -16.23 -10.25
C PRO A 121 21.43 -14.74 -10.66
N GLN A 122 20.37 -14.31 -11.35
CA GLN A 122 20.18 -12.92 -11.77
C GLN A 122 19.41 -12.09 -10.73
N MET A 123 18.87 -12.70 -9.67
CA MET A 123 18.16 -11.95 -8.61
C MET A 123 19.07 -10.93 -7.94
N LYS A 124 18.63 -9.68 -7.85
CA LYS A 124 19.35 -8.56 -7.22
C LYS A 124 18.53 -7.85 -6.15
N ALA A 125 17.23 -8.02 -6.12
CA ALA A 125 16.43 -7.51 -5.02
C ALA A 125 15.26 -8.45 -4.71
N VAL A 126 14.91 -8.54 -3.41
CA VAL A 126 13.73 -9.24 -2.91
C VAL A 126 12.97 -8.24 -2.02
N ILE A 127 11.74 -7.96 -2.41
CA ILE A 127 10.80 -7.11 -1.67
C ILE A 127 9.72 -8.00 -1.07
N VAL A 128 9.42 -7.85 0.23
CA VAL A 128 8.32 -8.53 0.91
C VAL A 128 7.35 -7.49 1.43
N ASN A 129 6.10 -7.53 0.98
CA ASN A 129 5.03 -6.64 1.42
C ASN A 129 3.70 -7.44 1.55
N GLN A 130 3.04 -7.47 2.67
CA GLN A 130 3.40 -7.11 4.04
C GLN A 130 4.49 -8.08 4.54
N SER A 131 5.44 -7.57 5.32
CA SER A 131 6.55 -8.38 5.86
C SER A 131 6.07 -9.18 7.08
N VAL A 132 5.38 -10.29 6.82
CA VAL A 132 4.80 -11.17 7.83
C VAL A 132 5.86 -11.95 8.61
N PRO A 133 5.53 -12.55 9.78
CA PRO A 133 6.46 -13.38 10.54
C PRO A 133 7.19 -14.42 9.69
N GLY A 134 8.51 -14.50 9.87
CA GLY A 134 9.43 -15.31 9.08
C GLY A 134 10.22 -14.51 8.04
N THR A 135 9.85 -13.26 7.74
CA THR A 135 10.58 -12.41 6.78
C THR A 135 12.00 -12.11 7.25
N THR A 136 12.17 -11.77 8.54
CA THR A 136 13.50 -11.54 9.13
C THR A 136 14.43 -12.72 8.95
N GLU A 137 13.96 -13.94 9.26
CA GLU A 137 14.76 -15.16 9.11
C GLU A 137 15.07 -15.45 7.63
N ALA A 138 14.08 -15.25 6.74
CA ALA A 138 14.29 -15.42 5.31
C ALA A 138 15.38 -14.47 4.77
N PHE A 139 15.36 -13.20 5.19
CA PHE A 139 16.38 -12.23 4.79
C PHE A 139 17.77 -12.61 5.33
N ARG A 140 17.88 -13.08 6.56
CA ARG A 140 19.14 -13.60 7.11
C ARG A 140 19.69 -14.74 6.25
N GLN A 141 18.85 -15.71 5.89
CA GLN A 141 19.26 -16.83 5.03
C GLN A 141 19.67 -16.38 3.61
N ILE A 142 18.95 -15.40 3.04
CA ILE A 142 19.35 -14.82 1.75
C ILE A 142 20.72 -14.15 1.89
N LYS A 143 20.93 -13.30 2.89
CA LYS A 143 22.19 -12.57 3.10
C LYS A 143 23.38 -13.49 3.37
N GLU A 144 23.17 -14.62 4.02
CA GLU A 144 24.23 -15.63 4.22
C GLU A 144 24.69 -16.27 2.91
N ARG A 145 23.78 -16.48 1.94
CA ARG A 145 24.07 -17.13 0.66
C ARG A 145 24.42 -16.13 -0.43
N ARG A 146 23.70 -15.03 -0.47
CA ARG A 146 23.71 -14.01 -1.51
C ARG A 146 23.69 -12.59 -0.88
N PRO A 147 24.81 -12.16 -0.26
CA PRO A 147 24.90 -10.84 0.37
C PRO A 147 24.75 -9.67 -0.63
N ASP A 148 24.80 -9.96 -1.92
CA ASP A 148 24.63 -9.02 -3.03
C ASP A 148 23.16 -8.73 -3.35
N ILE A 149 22.20 -9.48 -2.81
CA ILE A 149 20.77 -9.24 -3.00
C ILE A 149 20.28 -8.18 -2.02
N ILE A 150 19.63 -7.14 -2.52
CA ILE A 150 18.96 -6.13 -1.73
C ILE A 150 17.67 -6.73 -1.15
N CYS A 151 17.50 -6.65 0.18
CA CYS A 151 16.31 -7.14 0.87
C CYS A 151 15.52 -5.95 1.43
N ILE A 152 14.27 -5.77 0.97
CA ILE A 152 13.41 -4.66 1.41
C ILE A 152 12.13 -5.21 2.03
N ALA A 153 11.82 -4.71 3.22
CA ALA A 153 10.58 -5.01 3.94
C ALA A 153 9.61 -3.83 3.86
N GLY A 154 8.42 -4.08 3.37
CA GLY A 154 7.29 -3.14 3.43
C GLY A 154 6.28 -3.61 4.47
N GLU A 155 5.70 -2.70 5.25
CA GLU A 155 4.71 -2.94 6.31
C GLU A 155 5.05 -4.15 7.20
N GLY A 156 6.09 -3.96 8.05
CA GLY A 156 6.62 -5.03 8.91
C GLY A 156 5.66 -5.41 10.03
N HIS A 157 5.36 -6.71 10.15
CA HIS A 157 4.60 -7.30 11.25
C HIS A 157 5.52 -7.91 12.33
N GLU A 158 6.83 -7.86 12.12
CA GLU A 158 7.84 -8.26 13.10
C GLU A 158 8.39 -7.00 13.82
N ASP A 159 9.16 -7.18 14.88
CA ASP A 159 9.80 -6.07 15.60
C ASP A 159 10.69 -5.26 14.65
N LEU A 160 10.44 -3.94 14.55
CA LEU A 160 11.12 -3.08 13.57
C LEU A 160 12.66 -3.06 13.71
N PRO A 161 13.25 -2.99 14.91
CA PRO A 161 14.70 -3.18 15.09
C PRO A 161 15.19 -4.55 14.61
N GLU A 162 14.41 -5.61 14.81
CA GLU A 162 14.80 -6.96 14.43
C GLU A 162 14.81 -7.15 12.92
N ILE A 163 13.71 -6.81 12.23
CA ILE A 163 13.65 -6.89 10.77
C ILE A 163 14.65 -5.92 10.11
N GLY A 164 14.85 -4.74 10.69
CA GLY A 164 15.85 -3.77 10.24
C GLY A 164 17.29 -4.31 10.35
N SER A 165 17.57 -5.26 11.26
CA SER A 165 18.87 -5.90 11.35
C SER A 165 19.17 -6.88 10.20
N ALA A 166 18.16 -7.32 9.48
CA ALA A 166 18.25 -8.30 8.38
C ALA A 166 17.97 -7.69 7.01
N ALA A 167 17.19 -6.61 6.95
CA ALA A 167 16.87 -5.89 5.72
C ALA A 167 17.87 -4.78 5.40
N ASP A 168 18.00 -4.41 4.13
CA ASP A 168 18.72 -3.20 3.71
C ASP A 168 17.85 -1.96 3.89
N LEU A 169 16.53 -2.11 3.78
CA LEU A 169 15.54 -1.06 4.00
C LEU A 169 14.25 -1.67 4.56
N VAL A 170 13.66 -0.96 5.53
CA VAL A 170 12.30 -1.21 6.02
C VAL A 170 11.49 0.06 5.83
N CYS A 171 10.33 -0.03 5.20
CA CYS A 171 9.36 1.06 5.10
C CYS A 171 8.06 0.62 5.78
N ASN A 172 7.70 1.32 6.85
CA ASN A 172 6.48 1.07 7.60
C ASN A 172 5.59 2.31 7.60
N ASN A 173 4.31 2.09 7.81
CA ASN A 173 3.38 3.18 8.02
C ASN A 173 3.74 3.94 9.32
N ASP A 174 3.74 5.27 9.28
CA ASP A 174 4.10 6.11 10.43
C ASP A 174 2.96 6.16 11.46
N PHE A 175 2.96 5.18 12.35
CA PHE A 175 1.97 5.05 13.39
C PHE A 175 2.03 6.17 14.45
N VAL A 176 3.17 6.83 14.62
CA VAL A 176 3.33 7.97 15.55
C VAL A 176 2.72 9.23 14.96
N SER A 177 3.23 9.65 13.78
CA SER A 177 2.72 10.86 13.10
C SER A 177 1.24 10.73 12.79
N ARG A 178 0.80 9.60 12.25
CA ARG A 178 -0.63 9.33 11.99
C ARG A 178 -1.48 9.32 13.25
N GLY A 179 -0.96 8.79 14.36
CA GLY A 179 -1.67 8.84 15.64
C GLY A 179 -2.05 10.27 16.03
N TYR A 180 -1.15 11.24 15.84
CA TYR A 180 -1.42 12.66 16.05
C TYR A 180 -2.30 13.26 14.95
N LEU A 181 -1.98 13.01 13.66
CA LEU A 181 -2.62 13.63 12.51
C LEU A 181 -4.08 13.22 12.33
N ILE A 182 -4.42 11.96 12.62
CA ILE A 182 -5.81 11.47 12.60
C ILE A 182 -6.66 12.25 13.62
N ILE A 183 -6.17 12.43 14.85
CA ILE A 183 -6.87 13.17 15.90
C ILE A 183 -6.98 14.65 15.53
N ARG A 184 -5.89 15.28 15.06
CA ARG A 184 -5.89 16.65 14.57
C ARG A 184 -6.94 16.85 13.48
N THR A 185 -6.97 15.97 12.49
CA THR A 185 -7.93 16.02 11.38
C THR A 185 -9.36 15.84 11.88
N ALA A 186 -9.62 14.88 12.78
CA ALA A 186 -10.94 14.68 13.38
C ALA A 186 -11.42 15.95 14.11
N HIS A 187 -10.54 16.57 14.90
CA HIS A 187 -10.83 17.83 15.59
C HIS A 187 -11.13 18.97 14.61
N GLU A 188 -10.35 19.14 13.54
CA GLU A 188 -10.56 20.16 12.51
C GLU A 188 -11.88 19.98 11.75
N LEU A 189 -12.38 18.76 11.62
CA LEU A 189 -13.70 18.46 11.05
C LEU A 189 -14.84 18.67 12.04
N GLY A 190 -14.54 18.89 13.32
CA GLY A 190 -15.53 19.18 14.35
C GLY A 190 -15.86 18.00 15.27
N ALA A 191 -15.08 16.92 15.24
CA ALA A 191 -15.24 15.83 16.20
C ALA A 191 -14.86 16.28 17.61
N ASP A 192 -15.61 15.84 18.60
CA ASP A 192 -15.40 16.09 20.04
C ASP A 192 -15.07 14.81 20.81
N THR A 193 -15.29 13.66 20.20
CA THR A 193 -15.03 12.33 20.75
C THR A 193 -14.29 11.49 19.71
N PHE A 194 -13.31 10.68 20.15
CA PHE A 194 -12.62 9.73 19.30
C PHE A 194 -12.76 8.32 19.86
N VAL A 195 -13.35 7.42 19.07
CA VAL A 195 -13.62 6.03 19.42
C VAL A 195 -12.64 5.13 18.71
N HIS A 196 -11.72 4.53 19.46
CA HIS A 196 -10.73 3.59 18.97
C HIS A 196 -11.22 2.16 19.20
N ILE A 197 -11.35 1.38 18.13
CA ILE A 197 -11.87 0.01 18.12
C ILE A 197 -10.73 -0.97 17.85
N SER A 198 -10.48 -1.90 18.78
CA SER A 198 -9.38 -2.86 18.66
C SER A 198 -9.66 -4.14 19.45
N PHE A 199 -8.66 -5.00 19.58
CA PHE A 199 -8.71 -6.26 20.34
C PHE A 199 -7.32 -6.59 20.91
N PRO A 200 -7.23 -7.48 21.93
CA PRO A 200 -6.02 -7.70 22.73
C PRO A 200 -4.77 -8.06 21.92
N ARG A 201 -4.89 -8.86 20.84
CA ARG A 201 -3.74 -9.25 20.03
C ARG A 201 -3.10 -8.04 19.33
N HIS A 202 -3.90 -7.17 18.71
CA HIS A 202 -3.39 -5.94 18.10
C HIS A 202 -2.78 -4.99 19.15
N MET A 203 -3.41 -4.89 20.30
CA MET A 203 -2.89 -4.04 21.38
C MET A 203 -1.60 -4.58 22.02
N ALA A 204 -1.18 -5.81 21.69
CA ALA A 204 0.10 -6.36 22.12
C ALA A 204 1.28 -5.97 21.18
N TYR A 205 1.00 -5.45 19.96
CA TYR A 205 2.04 -4.96 19.07
C TYR A 205 2.49 -3.55 19.51
N GLU A 206 3.80 -3.31 19.57
CA GLU A 206 4.38 -2.02 19.98
C GLU A 206 3.86 -0.87 19.09
N THR A 207 3.82 -1.08 17.78
CA THR A 207 3.34 -0.09 16.81
C THR A 207 1.88 0.32 17.07
N MET A 208 1.01 -0.64 17.37
CA MET A 208 -0.40 -0.38 17.64
C MET A 208 -0.63 0.26 19.00
N SER A 209 -0.02 -0.26 20.08
CA SER A 209 -0.15 0.28 21.43
C SER A 209 0.41 1.70 21.52
N ARG A 210 1.53 1.96 20.85
CA ARG A 210 2.14 3.28 20.79
C ARG A 210 1.26 4.29 20.05
N ARG A 211 0.66 3.90 18.92
CA ARG A 211 -0.31 4.75 18.21
C ARG A 211 -1.49 5.13 19.09
N VAL A 212 -2.04 4.16 19.83
CA VAL A 212 -3.13 4.42 20.79
C VAL A 212 -2.71 5.44 21.85
N ALA A 213 -1.53 5.28 22.42
CA ALA A 213 -1.02 6.23 23.42
C ALA A 213 -0.83 7.64 22.84
N VAL A 214 -0.36 7.75 21.59
CA VAL A 214 -0.28 9.03 20.87
C VAL A 214 -1.67 9.62 20.63
N MET A 215 -2.63 8.82 20.17
CA MET A 215 -4.01 9.27 19.95
C MET A 215 -4.67 9.76 21.23
N GLU A 216 -4.50 9.04 22.34
CA GLU A 216 -5.03 9.46 23.65
C GLU A 216 -4.41 10.79 24.12
N GLU A 217 -3.10 10.96 23.96
CA GLU A 217 -2.41 12.19 24.32
C GLU A 217 -2.82 13.37 23.41
N ALA A 218 -3.01 13.13 22.12
CA ALA A 218 -3.49 14.11 21.16
C ALA A 218 -4.95 14.53 21.48
N CYS A 219 -5.83 13.60 21.84
CA CYS A 219 -7.18 13.92 22.28
C CYS A 219 -7.18 14.85 23.50
N LYS A 220 -6.27 14.64 24.47
CA LYS A 220 -6.11 15.57 25.61
C LYS A 220 -5.69 16.97 25.16
N GLU A 221 -4.76 17.06 24.19
CA GLU A 221 -4.31 18.34 23.64
C GLU A 221 -5.43 19.09 22.92
N PHE A 222 -6.21 18.39 22.11
CA PHE A 222 -7.35 18.97 21.38
C PHE A 222 -8.65 19.03 22.18
N ASN A 223 -8.64 18.65 23.46
CA ASN A 223 -9.78 18.66 24.36
C ASN A 223 -10.95 17.81 23.85
N MET A 224 -10.63 16.65 23.27
CA MET A 224 -11.54 15.60 22.80
C MET A 224 -11.64 14.47 23.83
N GLU A 225 -12.78 13.79 23.91
CA GLU A 225 -12.92 12.54 24.66
C GLU A 225 -12.27 11.39 23.88
N PHE A 226 -11.43 10.58 24.54
CA PHE A 226 -10.87 9.37 23.98
C PHE A 226 -11.53 8.12 24.57
N VAL A 227 -12.03 7.26 23.70
CA VAL A 227 -12.77 6.04 24.07
C VAL A 227 -12.13 4.81 23.44
N LEU A 228 -11.94 3.76 24.24
CA LEU A 228 -11.55 2.43 23.76
C LEU A 228 -12.77 1.51 23.72
N GLU A 229 -13.09 0.98 22.55
CA GLU A 229 -14.07 -0.08 22.38
C GLU A 229 -13.34 -1.36 21.92
N THR A 230 -13.83 -2.50 22.43
CA THR A 230 -13.26 -3.80 22.09
C THR A 230 -14.16 -4.52 21.10
N ALA A 231 -13.58 -4.99 19.99
CA ALA A 231 -14.25 -5.85 19.02
C ALA A 231 -13.61 -7.25 19.01
N PRO A 232 -14.29 -8.28 18.49
CA PRO A 232 -13.68 -9.61 18.34
C PRO A 232 -12.50 -9.60 17.35
N ASP A 233 -11.46 -10.37 17.69
CA ASP A 233 -10.37 -10.65 16.77
C ASP A 233 -10.87 -11.50 15.60
N PRO A 234 -10.72 -11.06 14.33
CA PRO A 234 -11.13 -11.83 13.15
C PRO A 234 -10.41 -13.18 12.98
N THR A 235 -9.26 -13.36 13.65
CA THR A 235 -8.52 -14.64 13.65
C THR A 235 -8.94 -15.60 14.79
N SER A 236 -9.88 -15.16 15.65
CA SER A 236 -10.43 -16.00 16.71
C SER A 236 -11.52 -16.97 16.20
N ASP A 237 -12.08 -17.77 17.09
CA ASP A 237 -13.13 -18.75 16.77
C ASP A 237 -14.37 -18.15 16.10
N VAL A 238 -14.65 -16.85 16.29
CA VAL A 238 -15.78 -16.19 15.62
C VAL A 238 -15.50 -15.89 14.15
N GLY A 239 -14.24 -15.85 13.78
CA GLY A 239 -13.79 -15.57 12.42
C GLY A 239 -14.17 -14.17 11.91
N ILE A 240 -13.81 -13.88 10.64
CA ILE A 240 -14.15 -12.62 9.97
C ILE A 240 -15.67 -12.35 10.00
N PRO A 241 -16.56 -13.31 9.67
CA PRO A 241 -18.00 -13.04 9.68
C PRO A 241 -18.55 -12.63 11.06
N GLY A 242 -18.06 -13.24 12.14
CA GLY A 242 -18.48 -12.90 13.50
C GLY A 242 -17.97 -11.54 13.94
N ALA A 243 -16.73 -11.18 13.57
CA ALA A 243 -16.17 -9.87 13.82
C ALA A 243 -16.93 -8.76 13.07
N GLN A 244 -17.26 -8.98 11.81
CA GLN A 244 -18.08 -8.04 11.00
C GLN A 244 -19.49 -7.87 11.57
N ALA A 245 -20.16 -8.98 11.94
CA ALA A 245 -21.49 -8.92 12.55
C ALA A 245 -21.49 -8.10 13.85
N TYR A 246 -20.44 -8.25 14.68
CA TYR A 246 -20.29 -7.48 15.91
C TYR A 246 -20.24 -5.96 15.65
N ILE A 247 -19.46 -5.52 14.65
CA ILE A 247 -19.38 -4.11 14.26
C ILE A 247 -20.74 -3.60 13.77
N LEU A 248 -21.40 -4.34 12.88
CA LEU A 248 -22.74 -3.98 12.39
C LEU A 248 -23.77 -3.83 13.51
N GLU A 249 -23.70 -4.64 14.55
CA GLU A 249 -24.65 -4.61 15.68
C GLU A 249 -24.35 -3.48 16.67
N ASN A 250 -23.07 -3.14 16.88
CA ASN A 250 -22.68 -2.22 17.97
C ASN A 250 -22.54 -0.75 17.53
N VAL A 251 -22.13 -0.48 16.30
CA VAL A 251 -21.91 0.91 15.85
C VAL A 251 -23.14 1.81 16.01
N PRO A 252 -24.37 1.40 15.69
CA PRO A 252 -25.55 2.25 15.92
C PRO A 252 -25.71 2.64 17.39
N ALA A 253 -25.43 1.72 18.32
CA ALA A 253 -25.47 2.00 19.75
C ALA A 253 -24.33 2.93 20.18
N TRP A 254 -23.14 2.77 19.60
CA TRP A 254 -22.00 3.68 19.84
C TRP A 254 -22.29 5.09 19.33
N VAL A 255 -22.85 5.26 18.12
CA VAL A 255 -23.25 6.57 17.60
C VAL A 255 -24.31 7.21 18.51
N GLN A 256 -25.29 6.43 18.98
CA GLN A 256 -26.27 6.95 19.95
C GLN A 256 -25.63 7.36 21.28
N LYS A 257 -24.60 6.65 21.74
CA LYS A 257 -23.91 6.89 23.03
C LYS A 257 -22.95 8.07 22.95
N TYR A 258 -22.14 8.15 21.89
CA TYR A 258 -21.05 9.11 21.76
C TYR A 258 -21.41 10.35 20.92
N GLY A 259 -22.55 10.33 20.22
CA GLY A 259 -23.02 11.43 19.37
C GLY A 259 -22.55 11.32 17.92
N GLU A 260 -23.21 12.09 17.06
CA GLU A 260 -22.90 12.16 15.62
C GLU A 260 -21.57 12.85 15.32
N ASN A 261 -21.00 13.59 16.30
CA ASN A 261 -19.70 14.23 16.19
C ASN A 261 -18.53 13.33 16.66
N ALA A 262 -18.78 12.04 16.90
CA ALA A 262 -17.71 11.11 17.23
C ALA A 262 -16.96 10.68 15.97
N ALA A 263 -15.63 10.65 16.04
CA ALA A 263 -14.76 10.06 15.03
C ALA A 263 -14.39 8.63 15.43
N TYR A 264 -14.34 7.73 14.46
CA TYR A 264 -14.12 6.31 14.67
C TYR A 264 -12.88 5.82 13.93
N PHE A 265 -12.16 4.92 14.56
CA PHE A 265 -11.01 4.24 13.98
C PHE A 265 -11.00 2.77 14.40
N CYS A 266 -10.71 1.85 13.48
CA CYS A 266 -10.53 0.44 13.81
C CYS A 266 -9.17 -0.06 13.31
N THR A 267 -8.56 -0.96 14.10
CA THR A 267 -7.19 -1.46 13.85
C THR A 267 -7.14 -2.70 12.97
N ASN A 268 -8.26 -3.10 12.35
CA ASN A 268 -8.27 -4.27 11.47
C ASN A 268 -9.19 -4.05 10.28
N ASP A 269 -8.71 -4.44 9.10
CA ASP A 269 -9.40 -4.23 7.82
C ASP A 269 -10.76 -4.94 7.75
N ALA A 270 -10.90 -6.11 8.40
CA ALA A 270 -12.18 -6.82 8.46
C ALA A 270 -13.30 -6.02 9.17
N HIS A 271 -12.92 -5.08 10.04
CA HIS A 271 -13.86 -4.19 10.72
C HIS A 271 -14.22 -2.94 9.90
N THR A 272 -13.41 -2.57 8.90
CA THR A 272 -13.50 -1.29 8.20
C THR A 272 -14.77 -1.17 7.36
N GLU A 273 -15.09 -2.16 6.52
CA GLU A 273 -16.30 -2.12 5.69
C GLU A 273 -17.58 -2.01 6.53
N PRO A 274 -17.84 -2.89 7.53
CA PRO A 274 -19.05 -2.78 8.34
C PRO A 274 -19.09 -1.48 9.16
N LEU A 275 -17.95 -0.95 9.62
CA LEU A 275 -17.88 0.34 10.31
C LEU A 275 -18.29 1.48 9.37
N LEU A 276 -17.68 1.59 8.20
CA LEU A 276 -18.02 2.60 7.18
C LEU A 276 -19.50 2.55 6.83
N LYS A 277 -20.05 1.35 6.58
CA LYS A 277 -21.44 1.15 6.25
C LYS A 277 -22.38 1.73 7.31
N GLN A 278 -22.10 1.49 8.58
CA GLN A 278 -22.91 1.98 9.68
C GLN A 278 -22.75 3.50 9.90
N LEU A 279 -21.52 4.03 9.76
CA LEU A 279 -21.29 5.46 9.90
C LEU A 279 -21.94 6.28 8.79
N VAL A 280 -22.00 5.77 7.56
CA VAL A 280 -22.76 6.41 6.46
C VAL A 280 -24.26 6.46 6.76
N GLU A 281 -24.80 5.47 7.48
CA GLU A 281 -26.23 5.40 7.82
C GLU A 281 -26.61 6.18 9.09
N TYR A 282 -25.75 6.12 10.12
CA TYR A 282 -26.08 6.66 11.45
C TYR A 282 -25.32 7.92 11.83
N GLY A 283 -24.31 8.33 11.06
CA GLY A 283 -23.47 9.51 11.34
C GLY A 283 -22.15 9.15 12.03
N GLY A 284 -21.27 10.16 12.11
CA GLY A 284 -19.93 10.06 12.64
C GLY A 284 -18.87 10.39 11.60
N TYR A 285 -17.61 10.45 12.04
CA TYR A 285 -16.46 10.70 11.17
C TYR A 285 -15.58 9.46 11.07
N PHE A 286 -14.98 9.26 9.91
CA PHE A 286 -13.96 8.25 9.67
C PHE A 286 -12.81 8.90 8.90
N ILE A 287 -11.66 9.10 9.55
CA ILE A 287 -10.57 9.89 8.98
C ILE A 287 -9.73 9.06 8.01
N GLU A 288 -9.33 7.87 8.40
CA GLU A 288 -8.61 6.91 7.56
C GLU A 288 -8.64 5.49 8.15
N ALA A 289 -8.45 4.50 7.29
CA ALA A 289 -8.30 3.11 7.69
C ALA A 289 -6.93 2.85 8.32
N ASP A 290 -6.71 1.69 8.90
CA ASP A 290 -5.40 1.25 9.37
C ASP A 290 -4.38 1.18 8.24
N LEU A 291 -4.74 0.52 7.15
CA LEU A 291 -4.02 0.55 5.87
C LEU A 291 -4.82 1.39 4.86
N PRO A 292 -4.53 2.71 4.74
CA PRO A 292 -5.41 3.60 4.01
C PRO A 292 -5.41 3.35 2.50
N SER A 293 -6.63 3.27 1.95
CA SER A 293 -6.88 3.11 0.52
C SER A 293 -8.33 3.52 0.23
N PRO A 294 -8.63 4.14 -0.92
CA PRO A 294 -10.02 4.35 -1.33
C PRO A 294 -10.74 3.02 -1.66
N LEU A 295 -10.00 1.91 -1.74
CA LEU A 295 -10.56 0.56 -1.87
C LEU A 295 -10.85 -0.10 -0.51
N MET A 296 -10.25 0.38 0.59
CA MET A 296 -10.37 -0.24 1.90
C MET A 296 -11.76 -0.01 2.50
N GLY A 297 -12.64 -1.01 2.33
CA GLY A 297 -14.01 -1.04 2.87
C GLY A 297 -15.04 -0.17 2.15
N TYR A 298 -14.63 0.90 1.43
CA TYR A 298 -15.56 1.80 0.76
C TYR A 298 -16.41 1.15 -0.32
N PRO A 299 -15.87 0.32 -1.25
CA PRO A 299 -16.68 -0.29 -2.28
C PRO A 299 -17.82 -1.14 -1.72
N GLY A 300 -17.53 -2.00 -0.75
CA GLY A 300 -18.52 -2.84 -0.10
C GLY A 300 -19.54 -2.05 0.72
N ALA A 301 -19.08 -1.09 1.51
CA ALA A 301 -19.95 -0.23 2.33
C ALA A 301 -20.93 0.62 1.49
N LEU A 302 -20.50 1.06 0.31
CA LEU A 302 -21.29 1.91 -0.59
C LEU A 302 -21.99 1.15 -1.70
N GLY A 303 -21.68 -0.15 -1.89
CA GLY A 303 -22.24 -0.99 -2.95
C GLY A 303 -21.73 -0.61 -4.35
N LEU A 304 -20.42 -0.26 -4.46
CA LEU A 304 -19.80 0.17 -5.70
C LEU A 304 -19.12 -1.01 -6.42
N ASP A 305 -19.30 -1.07 -7.73
CA ASP A 305 -18.48 -1.87 -8.64
C ASP A 305 -17.41 -0.94 -9.25
N LEU A 306 -16.14 -1.23 -8.98
CA LEU A 306 -14.98 -0.47 -9.43
C LEU A 306 -14.15 -1.22 -10.49
N THR A 307 -14.72 -2.23 -11.13
CA THR A 307 -14.04 -3.05 -12.14
C THR A 307 -13.51 -2.23 -13.31
N GLU A 308 -14.26 -1.20 -13.73
CA GLU A 308 -13.88 -0.32 -14.84
C GLU A 308 -12.76 0.67 -14.46
N GLU A 309 -12.62 0.98 -13.16
CA GLU A 309 -11.63 1.90 -12.62
C GLU A 309 -10.36 1.19 -12.12
N ALA A 310 -10.27 -0.14 -12.26
CA ALA A 310 -9.17 -0.93 -11.70
C ALA A 310 -7.79 -0.37 -12.05
N GLY A 311 -6.99 -0.04 -11.01
CA GLY A 311 -5.66 0.56 -11.15
C GLY A 311 -5.64 2.08 -11.36
N ASP A 312 -6.79 2.74 -11.57
CA ASP A 312 -6.90 4.20 -11.69
C ASP A 312 -7.42 4.82 -10.40
N PHE A 313 -6.52 5.06 -9.44
CA PHE A 313 -6.88 5.56 -8.12
C PHE A 313 -7.57 6.92 -8.13
N GLU A 314 -7.32 7.77 -9.14
CA GLU A 314 -8.02 9.06 -9.26
C GLU A 314 -9.50 8.85 -9.59
N LYS A 315 -9.82 7.92 -10.49
CA LYS A 315 -11.21 7.57 -10.80
C LYS A 315 -11.88 6.82 -9.66
N ILE A 316 -11.16 5.89 -9.02
CA ILE A 316 -11.65 5.18 -7.84
C ILE A 316 -12.04 6.18 -6.75
N LEU A 317 -11.13 7.09 -6.38
CA LEU A 317 -11.38 8.11 -5.37
C LEU A 317 -12.58 9.00 -5.74
N ALA A 318 -12.64 9.49 -6.98
CA ALA A 318 -13.75 10.32 -7.45
C ALA A 318 -15.11 9.59 -7.41
N LYS A 319 -15.14 8.29 -7.70
CA LYS A 319 -16.37 7.48 -7.66
C LYS A 319 -16.83 7.22 -6.22
N VAL A 320 -15.89 6.91 -5.32
CA VAL A 320 -16.17 6.77 -3.87
C VAL A 320 -16.67 8.09 -3.30
N GLU A 321 -15.99 9.21 -3.58
CA GLU A 321 -16.38 10.53 -3.15
C GLU A 321 -17.79 10.91 -3.62
N SER A 322 -18.09 10.69 -4.90
CA SER A 322 -19.42 10.96 -5.47
C SER A 322 -20.51 10.17 -4.75
N ALA A 323 -20.27 8.90 -4.44
CA ALA A 323 -21.22 8.06 -3.73
C ALA A 323 -21.45 8.52 -2.28
N LEU A 324 -20.43 9.00 -1.58
CA LEU A 324 -20.56 9.58 -0.24
C LEU A 324 -21.34 10.89 -0.28
N VAL A 325 -21.07 11.76 -1.26
CA VAL A 325 -21.82 13.01 -1.46
C VAL A 325 -23.29 12.74 -1.74
N GLU A 326 -23.62 11.77 -2.60
CA GLU A 326 -24.99 11.36 -2.89
C GLU A 326 -25.74 10.83 -1.66
N LYS A 327 -25.04 10.20 -0.72
CA LYS A 327 -25.59 9.71 0.55
C LYS A 327 -25.66 10.81 1.63
N GLY A 328 -25.21 12.03 1.35
CA GLY A 328 -25.19 13.14 2.31
C GLY A 328 -24.07 13.06 3.36
N ALA A 329 -23.05 12.26 3.09
CA ALA A 329 -21.92 11.99 3.97
C ALA A 329 -20.63 12.76 3.57
N ALA A 330 -20.77 13.85 2.81
CA ALA A 330 -19.68 14.73 2.44
C ALA A 330 -18.97 15.29 3.67
N ASP A 331 -17.64 15.43 3.60
CA ASP A 331 -16.78 16.00 4.65
C ASP A 331 -16.68 15.17 5.95
N HIS A 332 -17.23 13.95 5.98
CA HIS A 332 -17.18 13.06 7.14
C HIS A 332 -16.21 11.89 6.99
N PHE A 333 -15.80 11.57 5.75
CA PHE A 333 -15.01 10.38 5.44
C PHE A 333 -13.72 10.75 4.73
N GLY A 334 -12.66 10.11 5.15
CA GLY A 334 -11.33 10.32 4.57
C GLY A 334 -10.58 9.03 4.28
N THR A 335 -9.48 9.19 3.56
CA THR A 335 -8.54 8.13 3.18
C THR A 335 -7.23 8.76 2.72
N TRP A 336 -6.24 7.95 2.36
CA TRP A 336 -5.19 8.40 1.44
C TRP A 336 -5.72 8.34 0.01
N ALA A 337 -5.28 9.27 -0.83
CA ALA A 337 -5.77 9.34 -2.22
C ALA A 337 -5.33 8.14 -3.07
N TYR A 338 -4.22 7.51 -2.69
CA TYR A 338 -3.68 6.29 -3.31
C TYR A 338 -3.54 5.19 -2.26
N SER A 339 -3.77 3.95 -2.68
CA SER A 339 -3.62 2.81 -1.79
C SER A 339 -2.21 2.69 -1.24
N TYR A 340 -2.10 2.54 0.07
CA TYR A 340 -0.83 2.29 0.75
C TYR A 340 -0.17 1.01 0.25
N GLY A 341 -0.86 -0.12 0.31
CA GLY A 341 -0.30 -1.42 -0.05
C GLY A 341 0.12 -1.53 -1.51
N TYR A 342 -0.74 -1.04 -2.43
CA TYR A 342 -0.41 -0.99 -3.85
C TYR A 342 0.85 -0.17 -4.12
N THR A 343 0.89 1.04 -3.58
CA THR A 343 2.00 1.97 -3.79
C THR A 343 3.29 1.45 -3.15
N LEU A 344 3.18 0.84 -1.96
CA LEU A 344 4.35 0.31 -1.26
C LEU A 344 4.98 -0.87 -2.02
N SER A 345 4.18 -1.84 -2.48
CA SER A 345 4.69 -2.98 -3.25
C SER A 345 5.41 -2.56 -4.53
N ALA A 346 4.76 -1.70 -5.33
CA ALA A 346 5.32 -1.24 -6.59
C ALA A 346 6.47 -0.24 -6.41
N GLY A 347 6.31 0.71 -5.49
CA GLY A 347 7.28 1.78 -5.26
C GLY A 347 8.58 1.30 -4.60
N LEU A 348 8.53 0.34 -3.68
CA LEU A 348 9.76 -0.25 -3.11
C LEU A 348 10.53 -1.07 -4.15
N ALA A 349 9.83 -1.74 -5.07
CA ALA A 349 10.48 -2.41 -6.20
C ALA A 349 11.10 -1.40 -7.18
N GLU A 350 10.42 -0.26 -7.42
CA GLU A 350 10.97 0.85 -8.21
C GLU A 350 12.22 1.46 -7.55
N HIS A 351 12.20 1.65 -6.22
CA HIS A 351 13.35 2.13 -5.47
C HIS A 351 14.52 1.13 -5.56
N ALA A 352 14.28 -0.17 -5.35
CA ALA A 352 15.30 -1.20 -5.52
C ALA A 352 15.94 -1.16 -6.90
N LYS A 353 15.13 -1.02 -7.97
CA LYS A 353 15.62 -0.84 -9.34
C LYS A 353 16.53 0.39 -9.45
N ASN A 354 16.13 1.52 -8.89
CA ASN A 354 16.92 2.76 -8.93
C ASN A 354 18.26 2.59 -8.20
N VAL A 355 18.27 1.92 -7.05
CA VAL A 355 19.50 1.60 -6.29
C VAL A 355 20.43 0.70 -7.10
N ILE A 356 19.91 -0.39 -7.70
CA ILE A 356 20.71 -1.32 -8.51
C ILE A 356 21.30 -0.59 -9.72
N ASN A 357 20.56 0.33 -10.33
CA ASN A 357 21.02 1.14 -11.46
C ASN A 357 21.97 2.29 -11.03
N GLY A 358 22.23 2.47 -9.73
CA GLY A 358 23.14 3.51 -9.22
C GLY A 358 22.55 4.93 -9.27
N VAL A 359 21.23 5.05 -9.34
CA VAL A 359 20.50 6.34 -9.39
C VAL A 359 20.33 6.94 -7.99
N SER A 360 20.21 6.11 -6.97
CA SER A 360 19.96 6.53 -5.58
C SER A 360 20.62 5.60 -4.57
N ASP A 361 20.80 6.08 -3.34
CA ASP A 361 21.19 5.24 -2.21
C ASP A 361 19.97 4.57 -1.58
N ILE A 362 20.16 3.36 -1.03
CA ILE A 362 19.07 2.53 -0.48
C ILE A 362 18.33 3.22 0.69
N THR A 363 19.01 4.01 1.48
CA THR A 363 18.47 4.71 2.66
C THR A 363 18.23 6.20 2.41
N ASP A 364 18.07 6.61 1.15
CA ASP A 364 17.66 7.96 0.78
C ASP A 364 16.12 8.08 0.81
N MET A 365 15.61 8.79 1.82
CA MET A 365 14.16 8.98 2.02
C MET A 365 13.50 9.73 0.86
N ASP A 366 14.17 10.72 0.30
CA ASP A 366 13.63 11.51 -0.83
C ASP A 366 13.52 10.62 -2.07
N ALA A 367 14.51 9.74 -2.28
CA ALA A 367 14.48 8.77 -3.37
C ALA A 367 13.40 7.70 -3.16
N VAL A 368 13.17 7.25 -1.93
CA VAL A 368 12.04 6.36 -1.59
C VAL A 368 10.72 7.04 -1.94
N ALA A 369 10.49 8.27 -1.47
CA ALA A 369 9.28 9.04 -1.76
C ALA A 369 9.09 9.27 -3.27
N ALA A 370 10.16 9.57 -4.00
CA ALA A 370 10.10 9.71 -5.46
C ALA A 370 9.72 8.41 -6.16
N ALA A 371 10.21 7.26 -5.69
CA ALA A 371 9.85 5.95 -6.23
C ALA A 371 8.38 5.59 -5.94
N LEU A 372 7.89 5.88 -4.73
CA LEU A 372 6.47 5.73 -4.37
C LEU A 372 5.59 6.60 -5.27
N ASN A 373 6.01 7.83 -5.58
CA ASN A 373 5.27 8.77 -6.44
C ASN A 373 5.13 8.31 -7.89
N VAL A 374 5.92 7.35 -8.37
CA VAL A 374 5.71 6.73 -9.68
C VAL A 374 4.33 6.06 -9.76
N TYR A 375 3.85 5.53 -8.63
CA TYR A 375 2.58 4.81 -8.50
C TYR A 375 1.51 5.60 -7.73
N SER A 376 1.87 6.79 -7.25
CA SER A 376 0.99 7.73 -6.56
C SER A 376 1.31 9.18 -6.93
N PRO A 377 1.13 9.57 -8.23
CA PRO A 377 1.75 10.78 -8.81
C PRO A 377 1.28 12.11 -8.20
N LYS A 378 0.20 12.11 -7.44
CA LYS A 378 -0.32 13.32 -6.73
C LYS A 378 -0.26 13.19 -5.22
N ALA A 379 0.25 12.06 -4.70
CA ALA A 379 0.41 11.90 -3.27
C ALA A 379 1.53 12.81 -2.74
N GLN A 380 1.29 13.39 -1.59
CA GLN A 380 2.32 14.05 -0.81
C GLN A 380 2.76 13.08 0.29
N TRP A 381 3.97 12.55 0.12
CA TRP A 381 4.59 11.68 1.10
C TRP A 381 5.44 12.47 2.08
N ASN A 382 5.38 12.06 3.34
CA ASN A 382 6.32 12.49 4.37
C ASN A 382 6.72 11.27 5.20
N GLY A 383 7.76 11.41 6.00
CA GLY A 383 8.22 10.33 6.86
C GLY A 383 9.45 10.71 7.68
N ALA A 384 9.83 9.80 8.55
CA ALA A 384 10.98 9.95 9.42
C ALA A 384 11.66 8.59 9.67
N GLY A 385 12.93 8.62 10.10
CA GLY A 385 13.60 7.41 10.59
C GLY A 385 12.98 6.95 11.91
N TYR A 386 12.77 5.64 12.04
CA TYR A 386 12.26 5.04 13.27
C TYR A 386 13.21 5.26 14.45
N THR A 387 12.63 5.65 15.58
CA THR A 387 13.33 5.74 16.87
C THR A 387 12.64 4.82 17.86
N ASN A 388 13.38 3.89 18.43
CA ASN A 388 12.87 2.99 19.46
C ASN A 388 12.52 3.81 20.72
N ALA A 389 11.26 3.78 21.15
CA ALA A 389 10.79 4.61 22.27
C ALA A 389 11.44 4.26 23.60
N THR A 390 11.82 3.00 23.82
CA THR A 390 12.41 2.52 25.06
C THR A 390 13.90 2.87 25.17
N THR A 391 14.65 2.71 24.07
CA THR A 391 16.11 2.86 24.06
C THR A 391 16.58 4.21 23.54
N GLY A 392 15.73 4.96 22.81
CA GLY A 392 16.08 6.18 22.11
C GLY A 392 17.01 5.96 20.90
N VAL A 393 17.25 4.72 20.50
CA VAL A 393 18.11 4.39 19.36
C VAL A 393 17.36 4.64 18.08
N LYS A 394 17.96 5.44 17.19
CA LYS A 394 17.45 5.67 15.83
C LYS A 394 18.01 4.62 14.88
N SER A 395 17.15 4.06 14.04
CA SER A 395 17.55 3.17 12.95
C SER A 395 17.79 3.97 11.68
N ASP A 396 18.89 3.67 10.98
CA ASP A 396 19.26 4.41 9.77
C ASP A 396 18.55 3.86 8.51
N ASN A 397 18.02 2.64 8.58
CA ASN A 397 17.39 1.91 7.46
C ASN A 397 15.93 1.51 7.74
N VAL A 398 15.31 2.06 8.78
CA VAL A 398 13.88 1.84 9.06
C VAL A 398 13.16 3.18 8.97
N PHE A 399 12.29 3.30 7.97
CA PHE A 399 11.52 4.50 7.69
C PHE A 399 10.06 4.31 8.04
N LEU A 400 9.52 5.32 8.70
CA LEU A 400 8.09 5.47 8.93
C LEU A 400 7.56 6.52 7.95
N ILE A 401 6.59 6.14 7.11
CA ILE A 401 6.09 6.98 6.01
C ILE A 401 4.57 7.15 6.08
N TYR A 402 4.07 8.26 5.55
CA TYR A 402 2.63 8.52 5.42
C TYR A 402 2.32 9.44 4.24
N GLN A 403 1.10 9.37 3.75
CA GLN A 403 0.54 10.33 2.78
C GLN A 403 -0.30 11.38 3.50
N ASP A 404 -0.53 12.51 2.81
CA ASP A 404 -1.55 13.47 3.22
C ASP A 404 -2.95 12.85 3.17
N THR A 405 -3.72 13.08 4.23
CA THR A 405 -5.11 12.64 4.32
C THR A 405 -5.99 13.43 3.36
N TYR A 406 -6.80 12.73 2.58
CA TYR A 406 -7.82 13.33 1.71
C TYR A 406 -9.21 13.12 2.33
N ILE A 407 -9.93 14.22 2.58
CA ILE A 407 -11.33 14.20 3.04
C ILE A 407 -12.24 14.34 1.83
N MET A 408 -13.09 13.34 1.64
CA MET A 408 -14.05 13.25 0.55
C MET A 408 -15.23 14.20 0.80
N GLY A 409 -15.48 15.12 -0.14
CA GLY A 409 -16.46 16.19 0.01
C GLY A 409 -16.99 16.70 -1.33
N ASN A 410 -17.49 17.93 -1.35
CA ASN A 410 -17.97 18.57 -2.56
C ASN A 410 -17.49 20.03 -2.67
N PRO A 411 -16.25 20.28 -3.17
CA PRO A 411 -15.22 19.29 -3.54
C PRO A 411 -14.51 18.69 -2.31
N GLY A 412 -13.90 17.53 -2.47
CA GLY A 412 -12.98 16.97 -1.49
C GLY A 412 -11.65 17.73 -1.43
N ARG A 413 -10.86 17.48 -0.38
CA ARG A 413 -9.62 18.23 -0.12
C ARG A 413 -8.57 17.43 0.63
N PHE A 414 -7.32 17.71 0.36
CA PHE A 414 -6.20 17.33 1.20
C PHE A 414 -6.16 18.18 2.47
N MET A 415 -5.74 17.59 3.59
CA MET A 415 -5.70 18.23 4.89
C MET A 415 -4.37 18.95 5.19
N GLY A 416 -3.39 18.84 4.29
CA GLY A 416 -2.04 19.37 4.49
C GLY A 416 -1.26 18.67 5.58
N ASN A 417 -1.63 17.43 5.91
CA ASN A 417 -1.00 16.64 6.97
C ASN A 417 0.47 16.33 6.67
N ALA A 418 0.84 16.23 5.38
CA ALA A 418 2.22 16.00 4.98
C ALA A 418 3.17 17.17 5.36
N ASP A 419 2.65 18.36 5.53
CA ASP A 419 3.42 19.57 5.87
C ASP A 419 3.37 19.90 7.39
N VAL A 420 2.69 19.08 8.20
CA VAL A 420 2.52 19.32 9.64
C VAL A 420 3.74 18.85 10.41
N GLU A 421 4.36 19.75 11.16
CA GLU A 421 5.40 19.38 12.12
C GLU A 421 4.78 18.68 13.33
N ILE A 422 5.14 17.43 13.55
CA ILE A 422 4.68 16.65 14.70
C ILE A 422 5.44 17.09 15.95
N PRO A 423 4.73 17.48 17.05
CA PRO A 423 5.40 17.89 18.27
C PRO A 423 6.31 16.78 18.83
N GLU A 424 7.56 17.14 19.19
CA GLU A 424 8.61 16.19 19.64
C GLU A 424 8.14 15.26 20.77
N LYS A 425 7.24 15.74 21.64
CA LYS A 425 6.71 14.93 22.75
C LYS A 425 6.08 13.61 22.29
N TYR A 426 5.49 13.55 21.08
CA TYR A 426 4.82 12.35 20.58
C TYR A 426 5.81 11.23 20.20
N PHE A 427 7.05 11.59 19.84
CA PHE A 427 8.07 10.59 19.54
C PHE A 427 8.62 9.86 20.78
N THR A 428 8.25 10.31 21.96
CA THR A 428 8.63 9.69 23.26
C THR A 428 7.47 9.05 23.99
N VAL A 429 6.25 9.12 23.45
CA VAL A 429 5.06 8.43 23.96
C VAL A 429 5.21 6.94 23.70
N SER A 430 4.93 6.11 24.71
CA SER A 430 5.06 4.65 24.67
C SER A 430 3.90 3.97 25.40
#